data_05e0a4a91a57a17dd3d22a501845e061
#
_entry.id   05e0a4a91a57a17dd3d22a501845e061
#
_cell.length_a   1.000
_cell.length_b   1.000
_cell.length_c   1.000
_cell.angle_alpha   90.00
_cell.angle_beta   90.00
_cell.angle_gamma   90.00
#
_symmetry.space_group_name_H-M   'P 1'
#
loop_
_entity.id
_entity.type
_entity.pdbx_description
1 polymer ?
#
loop_
_entity_poly.entity_id
_entity_poly.type
_entity_poly.pdbx_seq_one_letter_code
_entity_poly.pdbx_strand_id
1 'polypeptide(L)'
;MNKREIIIDKIPNQEFLFADGFDDAIIGICEKTDVIIYSTKKVLEILMNEGMEYHDALEHYHFNLVDGSLGDLTPIFCDDIIFE
;
A
#
# COMPACT_ATOMS: atom_id res chain seq x y z
N MET A 1 -12.00 -11.88 -7.39
CA MET A 1 -11.16 -11.78 -6.17
C MET A 1 -10.48 -10.41 -6.11
N ASN A 2 -10.46 -9.80 -4.93
CA ASN A 2 -9.69 -8.57 -4.78
C ASN A 2 -8.19 -8.90 -4.58
N LYS A 3 -7.37 -7.88 -4.60
CA LYS A 3 -5.91 -8.07 -4.49
C LYS A 3 -5.48 -8.72 -3.18
N ARG A 4 -6.17 -8.39 -2.08
CA ARG A 4 -5.90 -8.98 -0.77
C ARG A 4 -6.12 -10.49 -0.78
N GLU A 5 -7.24 -10.93 -1.34
CA GLU A 5 -7.57 -12.35 -1.44
C GLU A 5 -6.57 -13.11 -2.30
N ILE A 6 -6.12 -12.51 -3.40
CA ILE A 6 -5.12 -13.12 -4.28
C ILE A 6 -3.81 -13.37 -3.53
N ILE A 7 -3.39 -12.41 -2.72
CA ILE A 7 -2.16 -12.53 -1.94
C ILE A 7 -2.28 -13.62 -0.89
N ILE A 8 -3.39 -13.66 -0.17
CA ILE A 8 -3.62 -14.67 0.87
C ILE A 8 -3.65 -16.07 0.26
N ASP A 9 -4.25 -16.23 -0.91
CA ASP A 9 -4.28 -17.52 -1.60
C ASP A 9 -2.89 -17.95 -2.08
N LYS A 10 -2.06 -17.00 -2.47
CA LYS A 10 -0.72 -17.31 -2.99
C LYS A 10 0.22 -17.75 -1.88
N ILE A 11 0.11 -17.16 -0.69
CA ILE A 11 0.97 -17.48 0.45
C ILE A 11 0.09 -17.70 1.68
N PRO A 12 -0.56 -18.88 1.79
CA PRO A 12 -1.67 -19.07 2.73
C PRO A 12 -1.28 -19.13 4.21
N ASN A 13 -0.04 -19.39 4.54
CA ASN A 13 0.38 -19.54 5.94
C ASN A 13 1.17 -18.35 6.46
N GLN A 14 1.16 -17.23 5.72
CA GLN A 14 1.89 -16.04 6.06
C GLN A 14 0.94 -14.97 6.64
N GLU A 15 1.38 -14.29 7.69
CA GLU A 15 0.67 -13.14 8.20
C GLU A 15 1.05 -11.90 7.40
N PHE A 16 0.06 -11.07 7.08
CA PHE A 16 0.28 -9.82 6.37
C PHE A 16 -0.41 -8.68 7.11
N LEU A 17 0.19 -7.51 7.11
CA LEU A 17 -0.48 -6.29 7.52
C LEU A 17 -0.92 -5.52 6.29
N PHE A 18 -2.20 -5.21 6.23
CA PHE A 18 -2.79 -4.47 5.12
C PHE A 18 -3.21 -3.08 5.59
N ALA A 19 -3.06 -2.09 4.71
CA ALA A 19 -3.60 -0.77 4.94
C ALA A 19 -5.06 -0.77 4.50
N ASP A 20 -6.00 -0.67 5.45
CA ASP A 20 -7.43 -0.73 5.16
C ASP A 20 -7.86 0.43 4.25
N GLY A 21 -8.62 0.08 3.21
CA GLY A 21 -9.09 1.06 2.24
C GLY A 21 -8.17 1.27 1.06
N PHE A 22 -7.00 0.63 1.03
CA PHE A 22 -6.01 0.83 -0.03
C PHE A 22 -5.68 -0.44 -0.80
N ASP A 23 -6.57 -1.43 -0.78
CA ASP A 23 -6.31 -2.70 -1.48
C ASP A 23 -6.03 -2.50 -2.96
N ASP A 24 -6.68 -1.55 -3.61
CA ASP A 24 -6.47 -1.28 -5.03
C ASP A 24 -5.09 -0.69 -5.33
N ALA A 25 -4.40 -0.21 -4.31
CA ALA A 25 -3.06 0.33 -4.45
C ALA A 25 -1.96 -0.72 -4.30
N ILE A 26 -2.31 -1.96 -3.94
CA ILE A 26 -1.34 -3.05 -3.81
C ILE A 26 -0.73 -3.36 -5.18
N ILE A 27 0.59 -3.39 -5.26
CA ILE A 27 1.29 -3.73 -6.50
C ILE A 27 2.18 -4.97 -6.38
N GLY A 28 2.35 -5.49 -5.19
CA GLY A 28 3.15 -6.70 -5.05
C GLY A 28 3.48 -7.03 -3.61
N ILE A 29 4.38 -7.99 -3.47
CA ILE A 29 4.92 -8.46 -2.19
C ILE A 29 6.43 -8.40 -2.29
N CYS A 30 7.09 -7.92 -1.23
CA CYS A 30 8.53 -7.93 -1.16
C CYS A 30 9.02 -9.37 -0.93
N GLU A 31 9.79 -9.91 -1.85
CA GLU A 31 10.26 -11.30 -1.74
C GLU A 31 11.20 -11.54 -0.56
N LYS A 32 11.90 -10.49 -0.13
CA LYS A 32 12.88 -10.63 0.96
C LYS A 32 12.22 -10.66 2.33
N THR A 33 11.18 -9.88 2.52
CA THR A 33 10.55 -9.70 3.84
C THR A 33 9.09 -10.15 3.89
N ASP A 34 8.51 -10.51 2.77
CA ASP A 34 7.10 -10.93 2.62
C ASP A 34 6.10 -9.89 3.10
N VAL A 35 6.44 -8.62 2.98
CA VAL A 35 5.49 -7.53 3.30
C VAL A 35 4.81 -7.01 2.04
N ILE A 36 3.65 -6.40 2.24
CA ILE A 36 2.85 -5.86 1.13
C ILE A 36 3.49 -4.59 0.61
N ILE A 37 3.51 -4.44 -0.72
CA ILE A 37 4.01 -3.23 -1.37
C ILE A 37 2.83 -2.48 -1.99
N TYR A 38 2.71 -1.21 -1.64
CA TYR A 38 1.67 -0.31 -2.15
C TYR A 38 2.28 0.72 -3.09
N SER A 39 1.54 1.08 -4.14
CA SER A 39 1.92 2.18 -5.03
C SER A 39 1.56 3.51 -4.38
N THR A 40 2.54 4.37 -4.17
CA THR A 40 2.34 5.72 -3.66
C THR A 40 1.33 6.48 -4.51
N LYS A 41 1.50 6.42 -5.83
CA LYS A 41 0.63 7.11 -6.78
C LYS A 41 -0.82 6.68 -6.64
N LYS A 42 -1.06 5.37 -6.53
CA LYS A 42 -2.42 4.84 -6.40
C LYS A 42 -3.03 5.17 -5.05
N VAL A 43 -2.23 5.17 -3.97
CA VAL A 43 -2.71 5.59 -2.66
C VAL A 43 -3.18 7.04 -2.71
N LEU A 44 -2.40 7.92 -3.32
CA LEU A 44 -2.78 9.32 -3.46
C LEU A 44 -4.04 9.49 -4.31
N GLU A 45 -4.18 8.71 -5.38
CA GLU A 45 -5.40 8.73 -6.20
C GLU A 45 -6.64 8.34 -5.40
N ILE A 46 -6.52 7.32 -4.55
CA ILE A 46 -7.64 6.88 -3.69
C ILE A 46 -8.04 8.00 -2.74
N LEU A 47 -7.08 8.66 -2.09
CA LEU A 47 -7.35 9.75 -1.17
C LEU A 47 -8.00 10.94 -1.89
N MET A 48 -7.55 11.25 -3.09
CA MET A 48 -8.14 12.33 -3.89
C MET A 48 -9.57 12.00 -4.32
N ASN A 49 -9.85 10.73 -4.61
CA ASN A 49 -11.19 10.27 -4.94
C ASN A 49 -12.14 10.34 -3.74
N GLU A 50 -11.61 10.34 -2.54
CA GLU A 50 -12.39 10.54 -1.32
C GLU A 50 -12.67 12.02 -1.02
N GLY A 51 -12.19 12.92 -1.86
CA GLY A 51 -12.46 14.34 -1.74
C GLY A 51 -11.30 15.20 -1.30
N MET A 52 -10.11 14.61 -1.08
CA MET A 52 -8.94 15.38 -0.71
C MET A 52 -8.30 16.05 -1.92
N GLU A 53 -7.78 17.26 -1.72
CA GLU A 53 -6.92 17.87 -2.72
C GLU A 53 -5.56 17.18 -2.66
N TYR A 54 -4.80 17.27 -3.74
CA TYR A 54 -3.49 16.59 -3.83
C TYR A 54 -2.58 16.92 -2.66
N HIS A 55 -2.51 18.19 -2.28
CA HIS A 55 -1.67 18.63 -1.16
C HIS A 55 -2.08 17.98 0.17
N ASP A 56 -3.38 17.91 0.42
CA ASP A 56 -3.92 17.29 1.63
C ASP A 56 -3.71 15.78 1.61
N ALA A 57 -3.89 15.15 0.46
CA ALA A 57 -3.65 13.72 0.30
C ALA A 57 -2.19 13.38 0.58
N LEU A 58 -1.27 14.20 0.09
CA LEU A 58 0.17 14.00 0.30
C LEU A 58 0.54 14.10 1.77
N GLU A 59 0.00 15.07 2.50
CA GLU A 59 0.22 15.21 3.94
C GLU A 59 -0.32 14.00 4.70
N HIS A 60 -1.56 13.61 4.40
CA HIS A 60 -2.19 12.45 5.04
C HIS A 60 -1.35 11.19 4.81
N TYR A 61 -0.88 11.01 3.59
CA TYR A 61 -0.06 9.87 3.21
C TYR A 61 1.23 9.82 4.04
N HIS A 62 1.96 10.92 4.14
CA HIS A 62 3.21 10.95 4.89
C HIS A 62 3.01 10.75 6.39
N PHE A 63 2.05 11.41 6.99
CA PHE A 63 1.86 11.35 8.44
C PHE A 63 1.18 10.08 8.93
N ASN A 64 0.26 9.53 8.16
CA ASN A 64 -0.56 8.41 8.62
C ASN A 64 -0.17 7.07 8.04
N LEU A 65 0.50 7.06 6.91
CA LEU A 65 0.83 5.82 6.22
C LEU A 65 2.34 5.53 6.20
N VAL A 66 3.14 6.49 5.72
CA VAL A 66 4.58 6.27 5.56
C VAL A 66 5.31 6.25 6.90
N ASP A 67 4.99 7.20 7.78
CA ASP A 67 5.68 7.34 9.06
C ASP A 67 5.22 6.34 10.12
N GLY A 68 4.13 5.63 9.86
CA GLY A 68 3.65 4.61 10.79
C GLY A 68 4.56 3.38 10.73
N SER A 69 5.00 2.89 11.89
CA SER A 69 5.79 1.66 11.97
C SER A 69 4.99 0.62 12.74
N LEU A 70 4.80 -0.55 12.11
CA LEU A 70 4.03 -1.65 12.68
C LEU A 70 4.91 -2.90 12.91
N GLY A 71 6.22 -2.69 13.04
CA GLY A 71 7.17 -3.76 13.25
C GLY A 71 7.65 -4.38 11.94
N ASP A 72 8.01 -5.66 11.98
CA ASP A 72 8.62 -6.35 10.83
C ASP A 72 7.67 -6.55 9.65
N LEU A 73 6.37 -6.43 9.89
CA LEU A 73 5.36 -6.62 8.86
C LEU A 73 4.88 -5.30 8.25
N THR A 74 5.53 -4.19 8.59
CA THR A 74 5.15 -2.87 8.07
C THR A 74 5.17 -2.84 6.55
N PRO A 75 4.06 -2.45 5.90
CA PRO A 75 4.02 -2.35 4.44
C PRO A 75 5.04 -1.37 3.89
N ILE A 76 5.47 -1.64 2.67
CA ILE A 76 6.38 -0.76 1.94
C ILE A 76 5.55 0.10 0.97
N PHE A 77 5.88 1.38 0.89
CA PHE A 77 5.26 2.30 -0.06
C PHE A 77 6.30 2.64 -1.12
N CYS A 78 5.97 2.35 -2.37
CA CYS A 78 6.87 2.52 -3.50
C CYS A 78 6.34 3.59 -4.42
N ASP A 79 7.16 4.62 -4.69
CA ASP A 79 6.82 5.64 -5.67
C ASP A 79 7.15 5.07 -7.05
N ASP A 80 6.16 4.44 -7.67
CA ASP A 80 6.34 3.75 -8.93
C ASP A 80 6.54 4.74 -10.08
N ILE A 81 7.63 4.53 -10.80
CA ILE A 81 8.02 5.36 -11.94
C ILE A 81 7.80 4.54 -13.20
N ILE A 82 7.17 5.16 -14.21
CA ILE A 82 6.99 4.52 -15.50
C ILE A 82 8.18 4.90 -16.40
N PHE A 83 8.95 3.90 -16.78
CA PHE A 83 10.06 4.07 -17.70
C PHE A 83 9.61 3.74 -19.13
N GLU A 84 9.77 4.68 -20.03
CA GLU A 84 9.39 4.51 -21.42
C GLU A 84 10.60 4.41 -22.35
#